data_55549350bbefbaa5938fe16c5d5a6148
#
_entry.id   55549350bbefbaa5938fe16c5d5a6148
#
_cell.length_a   1.000
_cell.length_b   1.000
_cell.length_c   1.000
_cell.angle_alpha   90.00
_cell.angle_beta   90.00
_cell.angle_gamma   90.00
#
_symmetry.space_group_name_H-M   'P 1'
#
loop_
_entity.id
_entity.type
_entity.pdbx_description
1 polymer ?
#
loop_
_entity_poly.entity_id
_entity_poly.type
_entity_poly.pdbx_seq_one_letter_code
_entity_poly.pdbx_strand_id
1 'polypeptide(L)'
;IERQAIAEEEAGGKYIRPIVLFQAQPNTSEESETFDKIKTMLIDMGIPAEQIAVKTSKVDDLGKIDLMSRDCPIRYIITVNALKEGWDCPFAYILASLANKTSQVDVEQILGRILRQPYTKQHSAPLLNTSYVLTCSNDFHNTLENIVKGLNKAGFSRKDYRIGESIELAETPTSTPT
;
A
#
# COMPACT_ATOMS: atom_id res chain seq x y z
N ILE A 1 -11.64 -5.93 -1.12
CA ILE A 1 -10.60 -6.91 -1.42
C ILE A 1 -10.69 -8.09 -0.44
N GLU A 2 -10.65 -7.85 0.88
CA GLU A 2 -10.63 -8.90 1.90
C GLU A 2 -11.81 -9.88 1.80
N ARG A 3 -13.04 -9.37 1.67
CA ARG A 3 -14.23 -10.23 1.50
C ARG A 3 -14.11 -11.18 0.29
N GLN A 4 -13.50 -10.72 -0.78
CA GLN A 4 -13.28 -11.57 -1.96
C GLN A 4 -12.16 -12.58 -1.77
N ALA A 5 -11.11 -12.21 -1.01
CA ALA A 5 -10.06 -13.14 -0.64
C ALA A 5 -10.60 -14.29 0.21
N ILE A 6 -11.46 -14.00 1.18
CA ILE A 6 -12.14 -15.00 2.01
C ILE A 6 -13.05 -15.89 1.15
N ALA A 7 -13.87 -15.30 0.28
CA ALA A 7 -14.78 -16.06 -0.58
C ALA A 7 -14.02 -16.97 -1.58
N GLU A 8 -12.89 -16.50 -2.12
CA GLU A 8 -12.07 -17.32 -3.01
C GLU A 8 -11.42 -18.49 -2.25
N GLU A 9 -10.97 -18.27 -1.02
CA GLU A 9 -10.43 -19.32 -0.18
C GLU A 9 -11.51 -20.37 0.17
N GLU A 10 -12.70 -19.95 0.56
CA GLU A 10 -13.85 -20.84 0.82
C GLU A 10 -14.24 -21.64 -0.41
N ALA A 11 -14.04 -21.11 -1.62
CA ALA A 11 -14.23 -21.81 -2.87
C ALA A 11 -13.07 -22.76 -3.28
N GLY A 12 -12.10 -22.98 -2.39
CA GLY A 12 -10.95 -23.87 -2.61
C GLY A 12 -9.69 -23.15 -3.15
N GLY A 13 -9.66 -21.84 -3.16
CA GLY A 13 -8.48 -21.03 -3.48
C GLY A 13 -7.46 -20.99 -2.35
N LYS A 14 -6.37 -20.28 -2.57
CA LYS A 14 -5.32 -20.10 -1.57
C LYS A 14 -5.63 -18.95 -0.63
N TYR A 15 -5.10 -19.06 0.60
CA TYR A 15 -5.20 -17.99 1.59
C TYR A 15 -4.51 -16.71 1.12
N ILE A 16 -5.23 -15.59 1.19
CA ILE A 16 -4.73 -14.25 0.92
C ILE A 16 -5.20 -13.33 2.04
N ARG A 17 -4.28 -12.63 2.67
CA ARG A 17 -4.56 -11.53 3.59
C ARG A 17 -4.07 -10.23 2.97
N PRO A 18 -4.96 -9.40 2.43
CA PRO A 18 -4.57 -8.14 1.80
C PRO A 18 -3.84 -7.23 2.79
N ILE A 19 -2.71 -6.67 2.35
CA ILE A 19 -1.88 -5.76 3.13
C ILE A 19 -1.93 -4.39 2.47
N VAL A 20 -2.07 -3.35 3.30
CA VAL A 20 -1.91 -1.96 2.91
C VAL A 20 -0.49 -1.52 3.26
N LEU A 21 0.22 -1.02 2.27
CA LEU A 21 1.57 -0.50 2.42
C LEU A 21 1.55 1.02 2.39
N PHE A 22 1.97 1.63 3.50
CA PHE A 22 2.15 3.08 3.59
C PHE A 22 3.60 3.43 3.34
N GLN A 23 3.84 4.30 2.37
CA GLN A 23 5.14 4.90 2.14
C GLN A 23 5.18 6.28 2.78
N ALA A 24 5.90 6.40 3.89
CA ALA A 24 6.17 7.66 4.54
C ALA A 24 7.28 8.43 3.82
N GLN A 25 7.31 9.76 4.00
CA GLN A 25 8.31 10.61 3.41
C GLN A 25 9.68 10.37 4.08
N PRO A 26 10.75 10.14 3.30
CA PRO A 26 12.08 10.11 3.84
C PRO A 26 12.46 11.53 4.29
N ASN A 27 12.66 11.70 5.58
CA ASN A 27 13.18 12.94 6.14
C ASN A 27 14.42 12.64 6.97
N THR A 28 15.52 13.30 6.68
CA THR A 28 16.83 12.98 7.27
C THR A 28 16.91 13.25 8.76
N SER A 29 16.02 14.08 9.31
CA SER A 29 15.96 14.41 10.75
C SER A 29 14.66 14.03 11.46
N GLU A 30 13.59 13.70 10.73
CA GLU A 30 12.25 13.51 11.27
C GLU A 30 11.57 12.19 10.81
N GLU A 31 12.35 11.22 10.34
CA GLU A 31 11.80 9.91 9.91
C GLU A 31 10.92 9.26 10.98
N SER A 32 11.30 9.39 12.25
CA SER A 32 10.56 8.84 13.37
C SER A 32 9.19 9.49 13.53
N GLU A 33 9.09 10.81 13.37
CA GLU A 33 7.82 11.51 13.53
C GLU A 33 6.79 11.11 12.46
N THR A 34 7.22 10.90 11.23
CA THR A 34 6.29 10.64 10.12
C THR A 34 5.67 9.24 10.21
N PHE A 35 6.45 8.20 10.45
CA PHE A 35 5.88 6.86 10.60
C PHE A 35 5.16 6.69 11.94
N ASP A 36 5.62 7.33 13.02
CA ASP A 36 4.92 7.34 14.30
C ASP A 36 3.57 8.03 14.21
N LYS A 37 3.47 9.14 13.47
CA LYS A 37 2.19 9.82 13.21
C LYS A 37 1.21 8.91 12.45
N ILE A 38 1.68 8.21 11.42
CA ILE A 38 0.85 7.26 10.66
C ILE A 38 0.38 6.12 11.58
N LYS A 39 1.29 5.56 12.36
CA LYS A 39 0.95 4.49 13.31
C LYS A 39 -0.09 4.95 14.33
N THR A 40 0.11 6.12 14.93
CA THR A 40 -0.85 6.71 15.87
C THR A 40 -2.20 6.95 15.23
N MET A 41 -2.24 7.51 14.03
CA MET A 41 -3.47 7.73 13.27
C MET A 41 -4.24 6.43 13.02
N LEU A 42 -3.56 5.35 12.62
CA LEU A 42 -4.18 4.06 12.40
C LEU A 42 -4.77 3.48 13.70
N ILE A 43 -4.07 3.62 14.81
CA ILE A 43 -4.56 3.18 16.13
C ILE A 43 -5.77 4.01 16.56
N ASP A 44 -5.74 5.32 16.38
CA ASP A 44 -6.86 6.23 16.69
C ASP A 44 -8.11 5.92 15.84
N MET A 45 -7.91 5.39 14.62
CA MET A 45 -8.99 4.88 13.77
C MET A 45 -9.53 3.50 14.20
N GLY A 46 -9.01 2.93 15.28
CA GLY A 46 -9.47 1.65 15.84
C GLY A 46 -8.76 0.42 15.28
N ILE A 47 -7.64 0.59 14.58
CA ILE A 47 -6.85 -0.56 14.09
C ILE A 47 -5.99 -1.10 15.23
N PRO A 48 -6.08 -2.42 15.53
CA PRO A 48 -5.25 -3.01 16.58
C PRO A 48 -3.75 -2.88 16.29
N ALA A 49 -2.97 -2.53 17.31
CA ALA A 49 -1.52 -2.29 17.15
C ALA A 49 -0.76 -3.52 16.62
N GLU A 50 -1.20 -4.73 16.94
CA GLU A 50 -0.61 -5.98 16.44
C GLU A 50 -0.80 -6.21 14.94
N GLN A 51 -1.69 -5.46 14.28
CA GLN A 51 -1.89 -5.51 12.83
C GLN A 51 -0.99 -4.53 12.08
N ILE A 52 -0.24 -3.68 12.79
CA ILE A 52 0.59 -2.62 12.23
C ILE A 52 2.06 -2.95 12.45
N ALA A 53 2.84 -2.99 11.37
CA ALA A 53 4.28 -3.14 11.42
C ALA A 53 4.99 -1.94 10.80
N VAL A 54 6.15 -1.60 11.32
CA VAL A 54 7.04 -0.56 10.79
C VAL A 54 8.29 -1.21 10.22
N LYS A 55 8.65 -0.86 8.99
CA LYS A 55 9.87 -1.29 8.31
C LYS A 55 10.61 -0.09 7.76
N THR A 56 11.68 0.27 8.42
CA THR A 56 12.61 1.35 8.02
C THR A 56 14.05 0.85 8.06
N SER A 57 15.01 1.69 7.75
CA SER A 57 16.43 1.36 7.92
C SER A 57 16.84 1.13 9.39
N LYS A 58 16.07 1.66 10.34
CA LYS A 58 16.37 1.61 11.79
C LYS A 58 15.42 0.69 12.57
N VAL A 59 14.19 0.52 12.08
CA VAL A 59 13.13 -0.26 12.74
C VAL A 59 12.72 -1.39 11.81
N ASP A 60 12.70 -2.61 12.31
CA ASP A 60 12.28 -3.79 11.57
C ASP A 60 11.35 -4.66 12.42
N ASP A 61 10.07 -4.28 12.44
CA ASP A 61 9.03 -5.07 13.12
C ASP A 61 8.70 -6.36 12.37
N LEU A 62 9.11 -6.47 11.10
CA LEU A 62 8.83 -7.66 10.29
C LEU A 62 9.84 -8.77 10.52
N GLY A 63 11.08 -8.43 10.80
CA GLY A 63 12.17 -9.36 11.15
C GLY A 63 12.12 -10.69 10.38
N LYS A 64 11.78 -11.76 11.07
CA LYS A 64 11.62 -13.11 10.53
C LYS A 64 10.16 -13.53 10.33
N ILE A 65 9.22 -12.57 10.32
CA ILE A 65 7.79 -12.86 10.16
C ILE A 65 7.51 -13.34 8.73
N ASP A 66 6.84 -14.48 8.62
CA ASP A 66 6.27 -14.92 7.34
C ASP A 66 4.94 -14.19 7.11
N LEU A 67 4.97 -13.18 6.23
CA LEU A 67 3.79 -12.39 5.86
C LEU A 67 2.68 -13.21 5.17
N MET A 68 3.00 -14.37 4.64
CA MET A 68 2.04 -15.26 4.00
C MET A 68 1.38 -16.25 4.97
N SER A 69 1.89 -16.36 6.20
CA SER A 69 1.31 -17.23 7.22
C SER A 69 -0.08 -16.77 7.64
N ARG A 70 -0.98 -17.74 7.90
CA ARG A 70 -2.31 -17.49 8.49
C ARG A 70 -2.22 -16.89 9.89
N ASP A 71 -1.19 -17.27 10.63
CA ASP A 71 -0.99 -16.81 12.02
C ASP A 71 -0.43 -15.39 12.09
N CYS A 72 0.00 -14.83 10.96
CA CYS A 72 0.51 -13.46 10.91
C CYS A 72 -0.65 -12.46 10.98
N PRO A 73 -0.69 -11.56 12.00
CA PRO A 73 -1.76 -10.59 12.15
C PRO A 73 -1.58 -9.34 11.27
N ILE A 74 -0.40 -9.14 10.66
CA ILE A 74 -0.04 -7.91 9.97
C ILE A 74 -0.93 -7.64 8.76
N ARG A 75 -1.56 -6.46 8.75
CA ARG A 75 -2.43 -5.94 7.67
C ARG A 75 -1.98 -4.58 7.15
N TYR A 76 -1.19 -3.86 7.92
CA TYR A 76 -0.70 -2.53 7.61
C TYR A 76 0.80 -2.47 7.84
N ILE A 77 1.53 -2.03 6.84
CA ILE A 77 2.99 -1.87 6.92
C ILE A 77 3.32 -0.43 6.60
N ILE A 78 4.08 0.21 7.47
CA ILE A 78 4.59 1.56 7.28
C ILE A 78 6.07 1.46 6.95
N THR A 79 6.46 1.98 5.79
CA THR A 79 7.85 1.98 5.34
C THR A 79 8.30 3.36 4.90
N VAL A 80 9.60 3.63 4.97
CA VAL A 80 10.21 4.85 4.43
C VAL A 80 11.03 4.49 3.18
N ASN A 81 12.09 3.73 3.35
CA ASN A 81 13.02 3.35 2.27
C ASN A 81 13.21 1.84 2.10
N ALA A 82 12.54 1.03 2.91
CA ALA A 82 12.79 -0.41 2.96
C ALA A 82 12.56 -1.15 1.65
N LEU A 83 11.73 -0.59 0.77
CA LEU A 83 11.44 -1.19 -0.54
C LEU A 83 12.62 -1.14 -1.51
N LYS A 84 13.63 -0.28 -1.25
CA LYS A 84 14.85 -0.20 -2.05
C LYS A 84 15.80 -1.37 -1.79
N GLU A 85 15.66 -2.08 -0.67
CA GLU A 85 16.59 -3.09 -0.17
C GLU A 85 16.23 -4.54 -0.49
N GLY A 86 15.48 -4.82 -1.53
CA GLY A 86 15.18 -6.20 -1.93
C GLY A 86 14.07 -6.89 -1.13
N TRP A 87 13.38 -6.18 -0.23
CA TRP A 87 12.24 -6.72 0.52
C TRP A 87 11.00 -6.89 -0.38
N ASP A 88 10.32 -8.01 -0.22
CA ASP A 88 9.13 -8.38 -0.98
C ASP A 88 7.90 -8.50 -0.07
N CYS A 89 6.75 -8.06 -0.57
CA CYS A 89 5.47 -8.16 0.13
C CYS A 89 4.38 -8.73 -0.81
N PRO A 90 4.26 -10.05 -0.89
CA PRO A 90 3.40 -10.69 -1.89
C PRO A 90 1.91 -10.44 -1.69
N PHE A 91 1.48 -10.05 -0.49
CA PHE A 91 0.10 -9.70 -0.18
C PHE A 91 -0.21 -8.20 -0.21
N ALA A 92 0.72 -7.36 -0.65
CA ALA A 92 0.49 -5.93 -0.79
C ALA A 92 -0.45 -5.64 -1.97
N TYR A 93 -1.66 -5.22 -1.67
CA TYR A 93 -2.67 -4.86 -2.66
C TYR A 93 -2.86 -3.35 -2.80
N ILE A 94 -2.58 -2.61 -1.75
CA ILE A 94 -2.76 -1.16 -1.72
C ILE A 94 -1.46 -0.50 -1.31
N LEU A 95 -0.97 0.42 -2.14
CA LEU A 95 0.10 1.34 -1.79
C LEU A 95 -0.50 2.71 -1.56
N ALA A 96 -0.30 3.27 -0.37
CA ALA A 96 -0.60 4.66 -0.06
C ALA A 96 0.72 5.43 0.08
N SER A 97 1.07 6.23 -0.91
CA SER A 97 2.24 7.09 -0.86
C SER A 97 1.89 8.42 -0.21
N LEU A 98 2.47 8.69 0.95
CA LEU A 98 2.34 9.94 1.70
C LEU A 98 3.53 10.89 1.47
N ALA A 99 4.47 10.49 0.61
CA ALA A 99 5.62 11.31 0.26
C ALA A 99 5.21 12.47 -0.65
N ASN A 100 5.68 13.69 -0.32
CA ASN A 100 5.40 14.89 -1.12
C ASN A 100 6.07 14.86 -2.49
N LYS A 101 7.16 14.12 -2.64
CA LYS A 101 7.87 13.91 -3.91
C LYS A 101 8.14 12.42 -4.06
N THR A 102 7.48 11.80 -5.01
CA THR A 102 7.77 10.41 -5.40
C THR A 102 8.56 10.46 -6.70
N SER A 103 9.81 10.02 -6.67
CA SER A 103 10.65 9.95 -7.87
C SER A 103 10.19 8.81 -8.77
N GLN A 104 10.47 8.91 -10.08
CA GLN A 104 10.21 7.84 -11.02
C GLN A 104 10.88 6.51 -10.60
N VAL A 105 12.10 6.57 -10.09
CA VAL A 105 12.86 5.40 -9.64
C VAL A 105 12.19 4.74 -8.43
N ASP A 106 11.70 5.54 -7.48
CA ASP A 106 10.98 5.03 -6.30
C ASP A 106 9.70 4.32 -6.73
N VAL A 107 8.96 4.89 -7.68
CA VAL A 107 7.74 4.28 -8.23
C VAL A 107 8.06 2.94 -8.91
N GLU A 108 9.08 2.87 -9.75
CA GLU A 108 9.47 1.64 -10.44
C GLU A 108 9.80 0.51 -9.45
N GLN A 109 10.57 0.83 -8.43
CA GLN A 109 10.97 -0.15 -7.40
C GLN A 109 9.80 -0.65 -6.57
N ILE A 110 8.89 0.25 -6.19
CA ILE A 110 7.70 -0.07 -5.42
C ILE A 110 6.72 -0.92 -6.24
N LEU A 111 6.43 -0.49 -7.47
CA LEU A 111 5.47 -1.20 -8.33
C LEU A 111 5.94 -2.60 -8.70
N GLY A 112 7.23 -2.80 -8.95
CA GLY A 112 7.78 -4.12 -9.22
C GLY A 112 7.60 -5.13 -8.08
N ARG A 113 7.28 -4.65 -6.86
CA ARG A 113 7.05 -5.49 -5.68
C ARG A 113 5.58 -5.68 -5.33
N ILE A 114 4.76 -4.64 -5.56
CA ILE A 114 3.33 -4.65 -5.28
C ILE A 114 2.55 -5.34 -6.38
N LEU A 115 2.97 -5.17 -7.64
CA LEU A 115 2.28 -5.73 -8.79
C LEU A 115 2.52 -7.23 -8.99
N ARG A 116 3.26 -7.88 -8.13
CA ARG A 116 3.35 -9.33 -8.09
C ARG A 116 2.08 -9.89 -7.48
N GLN A 117 1.29 -10.54 -8.32
CA GLN A 117 0.13 -11.28 -7.83
C GLN A 117 0.57 -12.34 -6.81
N PRO A 118 -0.16 -12.50 -5.70
CA PRO A 118 0.08 -13.57 -4.76
C PRO A 118 0.17 -14.91 -5.48
N TYR A 119 1.17 -15.71 -5.12
CA TYR A 119 1.44 -17.02 -5.72
C TYR A 119 1.73 -17.00 -7.22
N THR A 120 2.03 -15.84 -7.82
CA THR A 120 2.24 -15.67 -9.27
C THR A 120 1.10 -16.27 -10.12
N LYS A 121 -0.13 -16.21 -9.62
CA LYS A 121 -1.30 -16.83 -10.21
C LYS A 121 -2.44 -15.83 -10.37
N GLN A 122 -3.16 -15.94 -11.48
CA GLN A 122 -4.40 -15.22 -11.65
C GLN A 122 -5.49 -15.82 -10.76
N HIS A 123 -6.20 -14.96 -10.04
CA HIS A 123 -7.29 -15.32 -9.15
C HIS A 123 -8.63 -15.19 -9.87
N SER A 124 -9.65 -15.94 -9.43
CA SER A 124 -10.99 -15.89 -10.00
C SER A 124 -11.71 -14.57 -9.68
N ALA A 125 -11.45 -13.98 -8.52
CA ALA A 125 -12.00 -12.69 -8.14
C ALA A 125 -11.21 -11.54 -8.78
N PRO A 126 -11.81 -10.67 -9.62
CA PRO A 126 -11.11 -9.60 -10.33
C PRO A 126 -10.36 -8.63 -9.41
N LEU A 127 -10.89 -8.32 -8.22
CA LEU A 127 -10.23 -7.44 -7.25
C LEU A 127 -8.91 -8.02 -6.70
N LEU A 128 -8.74 -9.35 -6.73
CA LEU A 128 -7.49 -10.01 -6.32
C LEU A 128 -6.42 -9.98 -7.41
N ASN A 129 -6.78 -9.57 -8.63
CA ASN A 129 -5.86 -9.36 -9.74
C ASN A 129 -5.54 -7.88 -9.96
N THR A 130 -5.99 -7.00 -9.07
CA THR A 130 -5.85 -5.54 -9.19
C THR A 130 -5.09 -5.00 -7.99
N SER A 131 -4.09 -4.17 -8.24
CA SER A 131 -3.39 -3.40 -7.20
C SER A 131 -3.81 -1.94 -7.27
N TYR A 132 -3.86 -1.29 -6.12
CA TYR A 132 -4.29 0.10 -5.99
C TYR A 132 -3.13 0.95 -5.51
N VAL A 133 -2.90 2.07 -6.18
CA VAL A 133 -1.90 3.07 -5.80
C VAL A 133 -2.62 4.37 -5.49
N LEU A 134 -2.48 4.84 -4.26
CA LEU A 134 -3.03 6.09 -3.77
C LEU A 134 -1.89 7.06 -3.50
N THR A 135 -2.06 8.32 -3.84
CA THR A 135 -1.10 9.38 -3.54
C THR A 135 -1.82 10.60 -3.01
N CYS A 136 -1.24 11.24 -2.00
CA CYS A 136 -1.70 12.50 -1.42
C CYS A 136 -0.62 13.58 -1.49
N SER A 137 0.17 13.57 -2.57
CA SER A 137 1.19 14.58 -2.82
C SER A 137 0.60 15.97 -3.05
N ASN A 138 1.24 17.01 -2.51
CA ASN A 138 0.90 18.39 -2.80
C ASN A 138 1.14 18.77 -4.27
N ASP A 139 2.02 18.04 -4.95
CA ASP A 139 2.27 18.14 -6.38
C ASP A 139 1.71 16.92 -7.11
N PHE A 140 0.39 16.84 -7.13
CA PHE A 140 -0.36 15.70 -7.66
C PHE A 140 -0.01 15.39 -9.12
N HIS A 141 0.09 16.41 -9.96
CA HIS A 141 0.36 16.22 -11.40
C HIS A 141 1.74 15.60 -11.66
N ASN A 142 2.79 16.15 -11.05
CA ASN A 142 4.15 15.60 -11.20
C ASN A 142 4.27 14.20 -10.61
N THR A 143 3.62 13.96 -9.49
CA THR A 143 3.59 12.62 -8.86
C THR A 143 2.88 11.62 -9.77
N LEU A 144 1.73 11.98 -10.35
CA LEU A 144 0.99 11.14 -11.27
C LEU A 144 1.80 10.86 -12.55
N GLU A 145 2.46 11.87 -13.13
CA GLU A 145 3.35 11.66 -14.28
C GLU A 145 4.49 10.68 -13.96
N ASN A 146 5.11 10.80 -12.80
CA ASN A 146 6.17 9.90 -12.36
C ASN A 146 5.67 8.47 -12.18
N ILE A 147 4.46 8.29 -11.63
CA ILE A 147 3.82 6.98 -11.51
C ILE A 147 3.59 6.38 -12.89
N VAL A 148 3.04 7.13 -13.82
CA VAL A 148 2.78 6.68 -15.20
C VAL A 148 4.08 6.34 -15.93
N LYS A 149 5.11 7.17 -15.81
CA LYS A 149 6.45 6.90 -16.38
C LYS A 149 7.05 5.64 -15.78
N GLY A 150 6.93 5.43 -14.46
CA GLY A 150 7.39 4.23 -13.77
C GLY A 150 6.67 2.98 -14.25
N LEU A 151 5.34 3.03 -14.39
CA LEU A 151 4.54 1.94 -14.95
C LEU A 151 4.98 1.58 -16.38
N ASN A 152 5.10 2.57 -17.26
CA ASN A 152 5.52 2.35 -18.64
C ASN A 152 6.92 1.73 -18.73
N LYS A 153 7.85 2.19 -17.88
CA LYS A 153 9.21 1.65 -17.85
C LYS A 153 9.27 0.22 -17.29
N ALA A 154 8.37 -0.11 -16.36
CA ALA A 154 8.21 -1.46 -15.85
C ALA A 154 7.49 -2.41 -16.86
N GLY A 155 7.11 -1.92 -18.04
CA GLY A 155 6.51 -2.72 -19.10
C GLY A 155 4.98 -2.69 -19.14
N PHE A 156 4.33 -1.88 -18.30
CA PHE A 156 2.88 -1.71 -18.34
C PHE A 156 2.47 -0.68 -19.40
N SER A 157 1.47 -1.03 -20.19
CA SER A 157 0.89 -0.16 -21.21
C SER A 157 -0.35 0.57 -20.66
N ARG A 158 -0.84 1.56 -21.39
CA ARG A 158 -2.07 2.30 -21.03
C ARG A 158 -3.30 1.38 -20.83
N LYS A 159 -3.27 0.17 -21.34
CA LYS A 159 -4.34 -0.82 -21.20
C LYS A 159 -4.30 -1.54 -19.83
N ASP A 160 -3.16 -1.53 -19.17
CA ASP A 160 -2.91 -2.30 -17.95
C ASP A 160 -3.25 -1.53 -16.68
N TYR A 161 -3.49 -0.21 -16.77
CA TYR A 161 -3.83 0.63 -15.64
C TYR A 161 -4.92 1.66 -15.95
N ARG A 162 -5.58 2.13 -14.92
CA ARG A 162 -6.55 3.22 -14.98
C ARG A 162 -6.15 4.30 -13.99
N ILE A 163 -6.33 5.55 -14.40
CA ILE A 163 -6.17 6.72 -13.52
C ILE A 163 -7.58 7.08 -13.06
N GLY A 164 -7.83 6.98 -11.75
CA GLY A 164 -9.06 7.46 -11.14
C GLY A 164 -9.01 8.97 -10.94
N GLU A 165 -10.13 9.65 -11.12
CA GLU A 165 -10.30 11.02 -10.66
C GLU A 165 -10.38 11.03 -9.13
N SER A 166 -9.95 12.14 -8.49
CA SER A 166 -10.04 12.31 -7.04
C SER A 166 -11.48 12.08 -6.59
N ILE A 167 -11.68 11.15 -5.63
CA ILE A 167 -12.95 11.05 -4.93
C ILE A 167 -13.05 12.34 -4.10
N GLU A 168 -13.87 13.29 -4.52
CA GLU A 168 -14.33 14.33 -3.63
C GLU A 168 -15.05 13.61 -2.48
N LEU A 169 -14.45 13.66 -1.29
CA LEU A 169 -15.13 13.24 -0.08
C LEU A 169 -16.37 14.12 0.02
N ALA A 170 -17.54 13.52 -0.19
CA ALA A 170 -18.80 14.20 0.00
C ALA A 170 -18.79 14.78 1.42
N GLU A 171 -18.82 16.10 1.52
CA GLU A 171 -18.98 16.80 2.78
C GLU A 171 -20.24 16.28 3.43
N THR A 172 -20.11 15.68 4.60
CA THR A 172 -21.26 15.32 5.44
C THR A 172 -22.05 16.58 5.71
N PRO A 173 -23.34 16.66 5.38
CA PRO A 173 -24.11 17.85 5.67
C PRO A 173 -24.17 18.01 7.19
N THR A 174 -23.57 19.08 7.69
CA THR A 174 -23.72 19.52 9.07
C THR A 174 -25.19 19.85 9.29
N SER A 175 -25.90 18.96 9.97
CA SER A 175 -27.22 19.26 10.48
C SER A 175 -27.09 20.30 11.57
N THR A 176 -27.50 21.52 11.28
CA THR A 176 -27.71 22.58 12.26
C THR A 176 -28.95 22.20 13.10
N PRO A 177 -28.83 22.09 14.42
CA PRO A 177 -30.06 21.98 15.25
C PRO A 177 -30.73 23.35 15.34
N THR A 178 -31.97 23.38 15.00
CA THR A 178 -32.92 24.47 15.32
C THR A 178 -33.29 24.42 16.79
#